data_4446729f1539ef2293105318f2d1bd83
#
_entry.id   4446729f1539ef2293105318f2d1bd83
#
_cell.length_a   1.000
_cell.length_b   1.000
_cell.length_c   1.000
_cell.angle_alpha   90.00
_cell.angle_beta   90.00
_cell.angle_gamma   90.00
#
_symmetry.space_group_name_H-M   'P 1'
#
loop_
_entity.id
_entity.type
_entity.pdbx_description
1 polymer ?
#
loop_
_entity_poly.entity_id
_entity_poly.type
_entity_poly.pdbx_seq_one_letter_code
_entity_poly.pdbx_strand_id
1 'polypeptide(L)'
;RKALFSAWLGYVFDGFDFMMIFYILHIIKADLGITDIQATLIGTVAFIARPIGGGFFGAMADKYGRKPMMMWAIFIYSVGTGLSGIATNLYMLAVCRFIVGLGMSGEYACASTYAVESWPKNLQSKASAFLVSGFSVGNIIAAQIIPQFAEVYGWRNSFFIGLLPVLLVLWIRKSAPESQEWIEDKYKDKSTFLSVFRKPHLSISMIVFLVCFCLFGANWPINGLLPSYLADNGVNTVVISTLMTIAGLGTLTGTIFFGFVGDKIGVKKAFVVGLITSFIFLCPLFFISVKNSSLIGLCLFGLMFTNLGIAGLVPKFIYDYFPTKLRGLGTGLIYNLGATGGMAAPVLATYISGYYGLGVSLFIVTVAFSALLILLVGFDIPGKIYKLSVAK
;
A
#
# COMPACT_ATOMS: atom_id res chain seq x y z
N ARG A 1 5.10 16.15 17.26
CA ARG A 1 4.50 16.72 16.04
C ARG A 1 5.45 16.62 14.84
N LYS A 2 6.72 17.09 14.95
CA LYS A 2 7.70 17.04 13.84
C LYS A 2 7.97 15.61 13.34
N ALA A 3 8.09 14.64 14.26
CA ALA A 3 8.30 13.23 13.95
C ALA A 3 7.15 12.66 13.07
N LEU A 4 5.91 12.84 13.51
CA LEU A 4 4.73 12.34 12.76
C LEU A 4 4.60 13.02 11.40
N PHE A 5 4.84 14.33 11.32
CA PHE A 5 4.79 15.06 10.05
C PHE A 5 5.88 14.61 9.08
N SER A 6 7.10 14.31 9.59
CA SER A 6 8.19 13.77 8.76
C SER A 6 7.83 12.40 8.20
N ALA A 7 7.29 11.51 9.02
CA ALA A 7 6.84 10.20 8.60
C ALA A 7 5.67 10.30 7.60
N TRP A 8 4.71 11.19 7.87
CA TRP A 8 3.57 11.43 6.97
C TRP A 8 4.01 11.95 5.60
N LEU A 9 4.94 12.91 5.57
CA LEU A 9 5.44 13.46 4.31
C LEU A 9 6.24 12.43 3.51
N GLY A 10 7.03 11.58 4.19
CA GLY A 10 7.68 10.43 3.56
C GLY A 10 6.65 9.52 2.90
N TYR A 11 5.56 9.23 3.61
CA TYR A 11 4.50 8.36 3.10
C TYR A 11 3.65 9.01 1.99
N VAL A 12 3.58 10.35 1.92
CA VAL A 12 3.03 11.09 0.75
C VAL A 12 3.88 10.82 -0.49
N PHE A 13 5.20 10.94 -0.36
CA PHE A 13 6.11 10.67 -1.48
C PHE A 13 6.14 9.19 -1.86
N ASP A 14 6.02 8.29 -0.87
CA ASP A 14 5.88 6.85 -1.10
C ASP A 14 4.66 6.56 -2.00
N GLY A 15 3.50 7.10 -1.64
CA GLY A 15 2.27 6.97 -2.42
C GLY A 15 2.38 7.57 -3.83
N PHE A 16 3.03 8.73 -3.94
CA PHE A 16 3.28 9.39 -5.22
C PHE A 16 4.16 8.52 -6.14
N ASP A 17 5.32 8.08 -5.67
CA ASP A 17 6.28 7.29 -6.44
C ASP A 17 5.73 5.92 -6.83
N PHE A 18 4.98 5.30 -5.91
CA PHE A 18 4.41 3.99 -6.16
C PHE A 18 3.32 4.04 -7.23
N MET A 19 2.41 5.01 -7.13
CA MET A 19 1.27 5.11 -8.05
C MET A 19 1.67 5.65 -9.42
N MET A 20 2.76 6.39 -9.52
CA MET A 20 3.26 6.97 -10.76
C MET A 20 3.29 5.96 -11.92
N ILE A 21 3.86 4.78 -11.70
CA ILE A 21 4.01 3.78 -12.79
C ILE A 21 2.65 3.30 -13.30
N PHE A 22 1.66 3.14 -12.43
CA PHE A 22 0.33 2.64 -12.83
C PHE A 22 -0.43 3.64 -13.72
N TYR A 23 -0.19 4.94 -13.52
CA TYR A 23 -0.82 5.98 -14.35
C TYR A 23 -0.25 6.08 -15.76
N ILE A 24 0.98 5.63 -15.98
CA ILE A 24 1.68 5.68 -17.27
C ILE A 24 1.96 4.28 -17.85
N LEU A 25 1.42 3.23 -17.23
CA LEU A 25 1.70 1.84 -17.58
C LEU A 25 1.31 1.53 -19.04
N HIS A 26 0.20 2.08 -19.52
CA HIS A 26 -0.26 1.92 -20.90
C HIS A 26 0.69 2.60 -21.89
N ILE A 27 1.29 3.73 -21.55
CA ILE A 27 2.29 4.44 -22.36
C ILE A 27 3.57 3.60 -22.42
N ILE A 28 4.04 3.10 -21.27
CA ILE A 28 5.23 2.22 -21.17
C ILE A 28 5.04 0.95 -22.00
N LYS A 29 3.85 0.34 -21.90
CA LYS A 29 3.49 -0.85 -22.69
C LYS A 29 3.63 -0.60 -24.18
N ALA A 30 3.10 0.51 -24.68
CA ALA A 30 3.16 0.89 -26.08
C ALA A 30 4.60 1.18 -26.55
N ASP A 31 5.38 1.94 -25.76
CA ASP A 31 6.74 2.34 -26.12
C ASP A 31 7.73 1.17 -26.12
N LEU A 32 7.62 0.24 -25.16
CA LEU A 32 8.50 -0.93 -25.04
C LEU A 32 8.01 -2.14 -25.86
N GLY A 33 6.82 -2.09 -26.45
CA GLY A 33 6.25 -3.21 -27.22
C GLY A 33 6.02 -4.47 -26.40
N ILE A 34 5.67 -4.33 -25.10
CA ILE A 34 5.52 -5.44 -24.16
C ILE A 34 4.07 -5.89 -24.01
N THR A 35 3.89 -7.13 -23.56
CA THR A 35 2.57 -7.72 -23.34
C THR A 35 1.89 -7.13 -22.07
N ASP A 36 0.57 -7.32 -21.95
CA ASP A 36 -0.19 -6.87 -20.76
C ASP A 36 0.32 -7.51 -19.47
N ILE A 37 0.68 -8.81 -19.52
CA ILE A 37 1.27 -9.50 -18.37
C ILE A 37 2.63 -8.89 -18.00
N GLN A 38 3.48 -8.60 -18.96
CA GLN A 38 4.78 -7.97 -18.72
C GLN A 38 4.62 -6.56 -18.14
N ALA A 39 3.69 -5.77 -18.65
CA ALA A 39 3.36 -4.45 -18.12
C ALA A 39 2.85 -4.54 -16.67
N THR A 40 1.92 -5.46 -16.38
CA THR A 40 1.41 -5.71 -15.04
C THR A 40 2.52 -6.14 -14.08
N LEU A 41 3.42 -7.02 -14.53
CA LEU A 41 4.57 -7.45 -13.72
C LEU A 41 5.50 -6.29 -13.36
N ILE A 42 5.81 -5.38 -14.30
CA ILE A 42 6.62 -4.19 -14.00
C ILE A 42 5.93 -3.30 -12.96
N GLY A 43 4.64 -3.06 -13.12
CA GLY A 43 3.86 -2.26 -12.18
C GLY A 43 3.85 -2.85 -10.77
N THR A 44 3.86 -4.19 -10.69
CA THR A 44 3.65 -4.90 -9.43
C THR A 44 4.90 -5.57 -8.83
N VAL A 45 6.03 -5.61 -9.54
CA VAL A 45 7.27 -6.25 -9.07
C VAL A 45 7.79 -5.70 -7.75
N ALA A 46 7.52 -4.42 -7.45
CA ALA A 46 7.86 -3.80 -6.19
C ALA A 46 7.28 -4.56 -4.99
N PHE A 47 6.12 -5.22 -5.13
CA PHE A 47 5.51 -6.02 -4.06
C PHE A 47 6.33 -7.26 -3.69
N ILE A 48 7.09 -7.84 -4.62
CA ILE A 48 8.01 -8.98 -4.32
C ILE A 48 9.16 -8.50 -3.43
N ALA A 49 9.66 -7.29 -3.65
CA ALA A 49 10.75 -6.73 -2.89
C ALA A 49 10.35 -6.35 -1.45
N ARG A 50 9.06 -6.07 -1.21
CA ARG A 50 8.57 -5.55 0.07
C ARG A 50 8.88 -6.42 1.29
N PRO A 51 8.71 -7.75 1.28
CA PRO A 51 9.10 -8.60 2.42
C PRO A 51 10.57 -8.50 2.77
N ILE A 52 11.44 -8.42 1.77
CA ILE A 52 12.89 -8.32 1.94
C ILE A 52 13.24 -6.96 2.54
N GLY A 53 12.77 -5.88 1.92
CA GLY A 53 13.03 -4.51 2.39
C GLY A 53 12.44 -4.25 3.77
N GLY A 54 11.16 -4.59 4.00
CA GLY A 54 10.49 -4.41 5.28
C GLY A 54 11.17 -5.18 6.43
N GLY A 55 11.59 -6.41 6.17
CA GLY A 55 12.34 -7.21 7.12
C GLY A 55 13.74 -6.65 7.40
N PHE A 56 14.50 -6.30 6.36
CA PHE A 56 15.83 -5.75 6.48
C PHE A 56 15.83 -4.40 7.21
N PHE A 57 15.06 -3.44 6.72
CA PHE A 57 15.00 -2.10 7.31
C PHE A 57 14.36 -2.12 8.70
N GLY A 58 13.35 -2.97 8.94
CA GLY A 58 12.76 -3.16 10.26
C GLY A 58 13.80 -3.61 11.28
N ALA A 59 14.58 -4.66 10.97
CA ALA A 59 15.65 -5.14 11.83
C ALA A 59 16.77 -4.09 12.03
N MET A 60 17.13 -3.38 10.96
CA MET A 60 18.15 -2.33 11.05
C MET A 60 17.65 -1.12 11.84
N ALA A 61 16.36 -0.76 11.76
CA ALA A 61 15.76 0.30 12.54
C ALA A 61 15.75 0.00 14.04
N ASP A 62 15.56 -1.26 14.42
CA ASP A 62 15.70 -1.70 15.82
C ASP A 62 17.14 -1.55 16.32
N LYS A 63 18.13 -1.75 15.45
CA LYS A 63 19.55 -1.71 15.81
C LYS A 63 20.14 -0.29 15.76
N TYR A 64 19.84 0.48 14.72
CA TYR A 64 20.52 1.75 14.42
C TYR A 64 19.64 2.99 14.64
N GLY A 65 18.36 2.81 14.89
CA GLY A 65 17.39 3.89 15.10
C GLY A 65 16.36 4.00 13.97
N ARG A 66 15.19 4.57 14.29
CA ARG A 66 14.06 4.72 13.36
C ARG A 66 14.38 5.74 12.29
N LYS A 67 14.89 6.91 12.71
CA LYS A 67 15.19 8.05 11.85
C LYS A 67 16.22 7.74 10.75
N PRO A 68 17.44 7.20 11.03
CA PRO A 68 18.43 6.95 10.00
C PRO A 68 17.96 5.90 9.00
N MET A 69 17.24 4.86 9.45
CA MET A 69 16.74 3.83 8.55
C MET A 69 15.60 4.33 7.65
N MET A 70 14.71 5.17 8.16
CA MET A 70 13.70 5.86 7.35
C MET A 70 14.36 6.72 6.27
N MET A 71 15.43 7.48 6.60
CA MET A 71 16.17 8.27 5.64
C MET A 71 16.81 7.43 4.52
N TRP A 72 17.45 6.32 4.87
CA TRP A 72 18.03 5.39 3.90
C TRP A 72 16.95 4.76 3.00
N ALA A 73 15.82 4.40 3.57
CA ALA A 73 14.69 3.84 2.84
C ALA A 73 14.15 4.83 1.80
N ILE A 74 13.91 6.08 2.19
CA ILE A 74 13.48 7.17 1.29
C ILE A 74 14.52 7.39 0.18
N PHE A 75 15.81 7.44 0.52
CA PHE A 75 16.87 7.63 -0.46
C PHE A 75 16.88 6.51 -1.51
N ILE A 76 16.77 5.25 -1.07
CA ILE A 76 16.82 4.08 -1.97
C ILE A 76 15.64 4.06 -2.93
N TYR A 77 14.39 4.26 -2.46
CA TYR A 77 13.26 4.24 -3.38
C TYR A 77 13.29 5.43 -4.34
N SER A 78 13.69 6.61 -3.88
CA SER A 78 13.78 7.79 -4.74
C SER A 78 14.82 7.61 -5.85
N VAL A 79 16.00 7.09 -5.51
CA VAL A 79 17.04 6.78 -6.51
C VAL A 79 16.55 5.69 -7.47
N GLY A 80 15.90 4.63 -6.95
CA GLY A 80 15.31 3.58 -7.78
C GLY A 80 14.26 4.12 -8.75
N THR A 81 13.43 5.08 -8.32
CA THR A 81 12.46 5.75 -9.17
C THR A 81 13.16 6.59 -10.24
N GLY A 82 14.14 7.42 -9.88
CA GLY A 82 14.91 8.19 -10.86
C GLY A 82 15.62 7.32 -11.89
N LEU A 83 16.23 6.20 -11.45
CA LEU A 83 16.86 5.22 -12.36
C LEU A 83 15.84 4.57 -13.32
N SER A 84 14.57 4.47 -12.95
CA SER A 84 13.51 4.01 -13.86
C SER A 84 13.37 4.92 -15.09
N GLY A 85 13.71 6.22 -14.97
CA GLY A 85 13.67 7.18 -16.07
C GLY A 85 14.73 6.97 -17.16
N ILE A 86 15.82 6.26 -16.84
CA ILE A 86 16.86 5.90 -17.82
C ILE A 86 16.75 4.46 -18.31
N ALA A 87 15.69 3.74 -17.92
CA ALA A 87 15.49 2.36 -18.32
C ALA A 87 15.22 2.24 -19.85
N THR A 88 16.02 1.43 -20.52
CA THR A 88 15.93 1.21 -21.96
C THR A 88 15.14 -0.04 -22.35
N ASN A 89 14.90 -0.93 -21.39
CA ASN A 89 14.21 -2.19 -21.61
C ASN A 89 13.45 -2.65 -20.37
N LEU A 90 12.61 -3.68 -20.56
CA LEU A 90 11.78 -4.30 -19.53
C LEU A 90 12.57 -4.73 -18.28
N TYR A 91 13.70 -5.39 -18.47
CA TYR A 91 14.47 -5.97 -17.36
C TYR A 91 15.10 -4.88 -16.49
N MET A 92 15.66 -3.85 -17.11
CA MET A 92 16.23 -2.72 -16.39
C MET A 92 15.13 -2.00 -15.57
N LEU A 93 13.97 -1.77 -16.18
CA LEU A 93 12.84 -1.14 -15.47
C LEU A 93 12.36 -2.02 -14.31
N ALA A 94 12.26 -3.34 -14.49
CA ALA A 94 11.88 -4.27 -13.43
C ALA A 94 12.87 -4.25 -12.25
N VAL A 95 14.19 -4.22 -12.53
CA VAL A 95 15.21 -4.09 -11.47
C VAL A 95 15.07 -2.77 -10.72
N CYS A 96 14.89 -1.66 -11.44
CA CYS A 96 14.66 -0.36 -10.79
C CYS A 96 13.41 -0.38 -9.91
N ARG A 97 12.30 -0.94 -10.36
CA ARG A 97 11.06 -1.10 -9.58
C ARG A 97 11.22 -2.04 -8.39
N PHE A 98 12.05 -3.06 -8.49
CA PHE A 98 12.41 -3.92 -7.35
C PHE A 98 13.16 -3.12 -6.28
N ILE A 99 14.14 -2.29 -6.68
CA ILE A 99 14.87 -1.40 -5.76
C ILE A 99 13.91 -0.41 -5.06
N VAL A 100 12.96 0.15 -5.82
CA VAL A 100 11.89 0.99 -5.25
C VAL A 100 11.12 0.23 -4.17
N GLY A 101 10.69 -1.00 -4.44
CA GLY A 101 9.96 -1.82 -3.49
C GLY A 101 10.73 -2.12 -2.20
N LEU A 102 12.06 -2.31 -2.29
CA LEU A 102 12.93 -2.46 -1.09
C LEU A 102 12.89 -1.21 -0.21
N GLY A 103 13.04 -0.02 -0.82
CA GLY A 103 13.03 1.25 -0.09
C GLY A 103 11.66 1.55 0.53
N MET A 104 10.59 1.45 -0.25
CA MET A 104 9.22 1.75 0.19
C MET A 104 8.77 0.91 1.38
N SER A 105 9.06 -0.39 1.36
CA SER A 105 8.73 -1.27 2.48
C SER A 105 9.53 -0.96 3.73
N GLY A 106 10.78 -0.54 3.55
CA GLY A 106 11.65 -0.06 4.63
C GLY A 106 11.14 1.24 5.24
N GLU A 107 10.71 2.17 4.39
CA GLU A 107 10.11 3.43 4.84
C GLU A 107 8.85 3.16 5.66
N TYR A 108 7.91 2.35 5.16
CA TYR A 108 6.70 2.00 5.90
C TYR A 108 6.99 1.35 7.26
N ALA A 109 7.93 0.39 7.33
CA ALA A 109 8.29 -0.27 8.57
C ALA A 109 8.84 0.71 9.61
N CYS A 110 9.72 1.63 9.18
CA CYS A 110 10.32 2.64 10.05
C CYS A 110 9.32 3.75 10.42
N ALA A 111 8.61 4.30 9.43
CA ALA A 111 7.70 5.43 9.61
C ALA A 111 6.48 5.07 10.45
N SER A 112 5.90 3.86 10.26
CA SER A 112 4.76 3.40 11.05
C SER A 112 5.12 3.23 12.52
N THR A 113 6.25 2.60 12.82
CA THR A 113 6.74 2.46 14.20
C THR A 113 7.07 3.82 14.81
N TYR A 114 7.80 4.66 14.07
CA TYR A 114 8.18 6.01 14.50
C TYR A 114 6.97 6.91 14.78
N ALA A 115 5.93 6.84 13.93
CA ALA A 115 4.69 7.59 14.12
C ALA A 115 3.94 7.16 15.39
N VAL A 116 3.80 5.85 15.61
CA VAL A 116 3.07 5.29 16.77
C VAL A 116 3.83 5.55 18.07
N GLU A 117 5.15 5.31 18.10
CA GLU A 117 6.01 5.56 19.26
C GLU A 117 6.07 7.05 19.65
N SER A 118 5.86 7.96 18.71
CA SER A 118 5.89 9.41 18.93
C SER A 118 4.60 9.98 19.53
N TRP A 119 3.56 9.14 19.76
CA TRP A 119 2.26 9.59 20.22
C TRP A 119 1.76 8.86 21.45
N PRO A 120 0.94 9.53 22.32
CA PRO A 120 0.34 8.90 23.50
C PRO A 120 -0.49 7.67 23.12
N LYS A 121 -0.50 6.66 23.99
CA LYS A 121 -1.16 5.36 23.76
C LYS A 121 -2.63 5.46 23.31
N ASN A 122 -3.37 6.41 23.85
CA ASN A 122 -4.79 6.66 23.53
C ASN A 122 -5.02 7.35 22.17
N LEU A 123 -3.96 7.78 21.48
CA LEU A 123 -4.02 8.47 20.19
C LEU A 123 -3.25 7.74 19.09
N GLN A 124 -2.71 6.56 19.37
CA GLN A 124 -1.88 5.80 18.42
C GLN A 124 -2.65 5.35 17.17
N SER A 125 -3.94 5.00 17.30
CA SER A 125 -4.79 4.67 16.14
C SER A 125 -4.99 5.88 15.22
N LYS A 126 -5.16 7.05 15.78
CA LYS A 126 -5.27 8.31 15.01
C LYS A 126 -3.95 8.69 14.36
N ALA A 127 -2.81 8.49 15.04
CA ALA A 127 -1.49 8.71 14.47
C ALA A 127 -1.22 7.77 13.28
N SER A 128 -1.61 6.50 13.41
CA SER A 128 -1.54 5.51 12.34
C SER A 128 -2.42 5.89 11.14
N ALA A 129 -3.68 6.27 11.39
CA ALA A 129 -4.60 6.72 10.34
C ALA A 129 -4.07 7.99 9.63
N PHE A 130 -3.52 8.95 10.38
CA PHE A 130 -2.88 10.14 9.82
C PHE A 130 -1.69 9.76 8.94
N LEU A 131 -0.80 8.87 9.39
CA LEU A 131 0.30 8.39 8.57
C LEU A 131 -0.19 7.79 7.26
N VAL A 132 -1.14 6.83 7.35
CA VAL A 132 -1.67 6.12 6.17
C VAL A 132 -2.37 7.08 5.20
N SER A 133 -2.98 8.17 5.68
CA SER A 133 -3.58 9.20 4.82
C SER A 133 -2.58 9.85 3.86
N GLY A 134 -1.30 9.87 4.22
CA GLY A 134 -0.23 10.39 3.35
C GLY A 134 -0.17 9.68 2.00
N PHE A 135 -0.32 8.35 1.99
CA PHE A 135 -0.36 7.58 0.73
C PHE A 135 -1.48 8.06 -0.21
N SER A 136 -2.67 8.31 0.33
CA SER A 136 -3.80 8.81 -0.47
C SER A 136 -3.53 10.20 -1.04
N VAL A 137 -2.89 11.08 -0.27
CA VAL A 137 -2.49 12.41 -0.75
C VAL A 137 -1.45 12.29 -1.86
N GLY A 138 -0.44 11.44 -1.69
CA GLY A 138 0.57 11.19 -2.72
C GLY A 138 -0.05 10.63 -4.01
N ASN A 139 -0.98 9.68 -3.87
CA ASN A 139 -1.74 9.13 -4.99
C ASN A 139 -2.52 10.20 -5.76
N ILE A 140 -3.24 11.09 -5.05
CA ILE A 140 -3.99 12.20 -5.68
C ILE A 140 -3.05 13.12 -6.45
N ILE A 141 -1.91 13.48 -5.87
CA ILE A 141 -0.92 14.34 -6.53
C ILE A 141 -0.37 13.65 -7.79
N ALA A 142 -0.03 12.37 -7.69
CA ALA A 142 0.46 11.58 -8.83
C ALA A 142 -0.58 11.50 -9.94
N ALA A 143 -1.86 11.25 -9.61
CA ALA A 143 -2.95 11.18 -10.57
C ALA A 143 -3.14 12.47 -11.38
N GLN A 144 -2.89 13.63 -10.75
CA GLN A 144 -3.06 14.92 -11.41
C GLN A 144 -1.84 15.36 -12.22
N ILE A 145 -0.65 14.96 -11.82
CA ILE A 145 0.60 15.45 -12.44
C ILE A 145 1.11 14.46 -13.49
N ILE A 146 1.18 13.17 -13.14
CA ILE A 146 1.98 12.21 -13.90
C ILE A 146 1.42 11.90 -15.29
N PRO A 147 0.10 11.67 -15.50
CA PRO A 147 -0.42 11.38 -16.83
C PRO A 147 -0.16 12.51 -17.82
N GLN A 148 -0.53 13.76 -17.45
CA GLN A 148 -0.35 14.93 -18.32
C GLN A 148 1.13 15.23 -18.57
N PHE A 149 1.97 15.08 -17.54
CA PHE A 149 3.41 15.29 -17.70
C PHE A 149 4.02 14.26 -18.65
N ALA A 150 3.60 13.00 -18.55
CA ALA A 150 4.07 11.93 -19.42
C ALA A 150 3.66 12.08 -20.88
N GLU A 151 2.48 12.63 -21.16
CA GLU A 151 2.01 12.93 -22.52
C GLU A 151 2.87 14.03 -23.19
N VAL A 152 3.29 15.04 -22.42
CA VAL A 152 4.06 16.20 -22.96
C VAL A 152 5.55 15.91 -23.02
N TYR A 153 6.12 15.34 -21.96
CA TYR A 153 7.57 15.20 -21.79
C TYR A 153 8.05 13.74 -21.90
N GLY A 154 7.14 12.78 -22.06
CA GLY A 154 7.42 11.35 -22.11
C GLY A 154 7.50 10.72 -20.72
N TRP A 155 7.19 9.42 -20.68
CA TRP A 155 7.09 8.65 -19.44
C TRP A 155 8.42 8.55 -18.67
N ARG A 156 9.56 8.54 -19.37
CA ARG A 156 10.88 8.46 -18.73
C ARG A 156 11.16 9.70 -17.88
N ASN A 157 10.83 10.89 -18.39
CA ASN A 157 11.03 12.14 -17.67
C ASN A 157 10.14 12.25 -16.43
N SER A 158 8.97 11.59 -16.41
CA SER A 158 8.11 11.56 -15.23
C SER A 158 8.80 10.93 -14.02
N PHE A 159 9.64 9.91 -14.22
CA PHE A 159 10.36 9.26 -13.12
C PHE A 159 11.41 10.15 -12.44
N PHE A 160 11.92 11.18 -13.11
CA PHE A 160 12.86 12.12 -12.46
C PHE A 160 12.18 13.00 -11.42
N ILE A 161 10.85 13.18 -11.50
CA ILE A 161 10.07 13.84 -10.42
C ILE A 161 10.19 13.04 -9.12
N GLY A 162 10.28 11.72 -9.20
CA GLY A 162 10.48 10.81 -8.06
C GLY A 162 11.84 10.93 -7.36
N LEU A 163 12.74 11.81 -7.82
CA LEU A 163 13.95 12.18 -7.08
C LEU A 163 13.70 13.26 -6.02
N LEU A 164 12.58 13.97 -6.07
CA LEU A 164 12.27 15.04 -5.12
C LEU A 164 12.31 14.59 -3.65
N PRO A 165 11.87 13.36 -3.27
CA PRO A 165 11.95 12.90 -1.88
C PRO A 165 13.38 12.86 -1.30
N VAL A 166 14.44 12.83 -2.13
CA VAL A 166 15.82 12.98 -1.64
C VAL A 166 16.02 14.28 -0.87
N LEU A 167 15.34 15.35 -1.27
CA LEU A 167 15.37 16.63 -0.54
C LEU A 167 14.71 16.50 0.85
N LEU A 168 13.67 15.67 0.96
CA LEU A 168 13.04 15.37 2.24
C LEU A 168 14.02 14.68 3.21
N VAL A 169 14.90 13.80 2.71
CA VAL A 169 15.93 13.16 3.55
C VAL A 169 16.81 14.21 4.23
N LEU A 170 17.21 15.24 3.50
CA LEU A 170 18.02 16.34 4.04
C LEU A 170 17.26 17.13 5.12
N TRP A 171 15.96 17.36 4.90
CA TRP A 171 15.10 18.02 5.88
C TRP A 171 14.87 17.17 7.13
N ILE A 172 14.60 15.88 7.00
CA ILE A 172 14.44 14.93 8.12
C ILE A 172 15.72 14.89 8.96
N ARG A 173 16.89 14.84 8.31
CA ARG A 173 18.18 14.84 8.99
C ARG A 173 18.32 16.03 9.96
N LYS A 174 17.86 17.23 9.56
CA LYS A 174 17.98 18.46 10.35
C LYS A 174 16.87 18.63 11.39
N SER A 175 15.64 18.19 11.08
CA SER A 175 14.43 18.64 11.78
C SER A 175 13.78 17.59 12.66
N ALA A 176 13.90 16.29 12.32
CA ALA A 176 13.24 15.22 13.05
C ALA A 176 14.11 14.72 14.22
N PRO A 177 13.57 14.59 15.45
CA PRO A 177 14.26 13.91 16.55
C PRO A 177 14.26 12.38 16.30
N GLU A 178 15.08 11.62 17.03
CA GLU A 178 14.96 10.16 17.11
C GLU A 178 13.79 9.76 18.03
N SER A 179 13.29 8.52 17.91
CA SER A 179 12.25 7.96 18.78
C SER A 179 12.75 7.88 20.23
N GLN A 180 11.98 8.49 21.15
CA GLN A 180 12.30 8.45 22.60
C GLN A 180 12.17 7.01 23.13
N GLU A 181 11.13 6.28 22.74
CA GLU A 181 10.93 4.88 23.14
C GLU A 181 12.12 4.01 22.67
N TRP A 182 12.67 4.27 21.48
CA TRP A 182 13.86 3.57 21.00
C TRP A 182 15.10 3.90 21.81
N ILE A 183 15.30 5.18 22.19
CA ILE A 183 16.42 5.61 23.01
C ILE A 183 16.39 4.92 24.39
N GLU A 184 15.21 4.86 25.00
CA GLU A 184 14.99 4.23 26.29
C GLU A 184 15.11 2.71 26.26
N ASP A 185 14.73 2.07 25.14
CA ASP A 185 14.72 0.60 24.97
C ASP A 185 16.00 0.01 24.36
N LYS A 186 17.02 0.83 24.13
CA LYS A 186 18.28 0.47 23.46
C LYS A 186 19.01 -0.75 24.07
N TYR A 187 18.72 -1.06 25.32
CA TYR A 187 19.38 -2.13 26.08
C TYR A 187 18.51 -3.37 26.32
N LYS A 188 17.27 -3.40 25.81
CA LYS A 188 16.38 -4.56 25.99
C LYS A 188 16.62 -5.64 24.93
N ASP A 189 16.39 -6.91 25.31
CA ASP A 189 16.50 -8.08 24.44
C ASP A 189 15.78 -7.88 23.10
N LYS A 190 16.52 -7.93 22.01
CA LYS A 190 16.00 -7.72 20.65
C LYS A 190 15.40 -9.01 20.11
N SER A 191 14.19 -8.93 19.57
CA SER A 191 13.57 -10.05 18.88
C SER A 191 14.35 -10.40 17.61
N THR A 192 14.60 -11.69 17.39
CA THR A 192 15.19 -12.17 16.14
C THR A 192 14.17 -12.14 15.02
N PHE A 193 14.58 -11.78 13.80
CA PHE A 193 13.75 -11.76 12.58
C PHE A 193 12.84 -13.01 12.41
N LEU A 194 13.34 -14.19 12.80
CA LEU A 194 12.61 -15.44 12.72
C LEU A 194 11.62 -15.67 13.88
N SER A 195 11.56 -14.79 14.87
CA SER A 195 10.71 -14.99 16.07
C SER A 195 9.23 -15.05 15.75
N VAL A 196 8.77 -14.32 14.72
CA VAL A 196 7.37 -14.35 14.27
C VAL A 196 7.00 -15.65 13.56
N PHE A 197 7.97 -16.43 13.07
CA PHE A 197 7.76 -17.73 12.42
C PHE A 197 8.01 -18.92 13.33
N ARG A 198 8.34 -18.71 14.60
CA ARG A 198 8.52 -19.77 15.61
C ARG A 198 7.22 -19.97 16.41
N LYS A 199 7.02 -21.18 16.92
CA LYS A 199 5.94 -21.44 17.88
C LYS A 199 6.18 -20.58 19.15
N PRO A 200 5.11 -20.02 19.75
CA PRO A 200 3.69 -20.21 19.45
C PRO A 200 3.14 -19.24 18.35
N HIS A 201 3.96 -18.34 17.79
CA HIS A 201 3.49 -17.24 16.95
C HIS A 201 3.24 -17.63 15.48
N LEU A 202 3.77 -18.76 14.99
CA LEU A 202 3.68 -19.16 13.58
C LEU A 202 2.24 -19.16 13.05
N SER A 203 1.31 -19.80 13.77
CA SER A 203 -0.08 -19.94 13.30
C SER A 203 -0.78 -18.58 13.17
N ILE A 204 -0.55 -17.67 14.13
CA ILE A 204 -1.13 -16.32 14.05
C ILE A 204 -0.45 -15.48 12.97
N SER A 205 0.85 -15.63 12.77
CA SER A 205 1.57 -14.95 11.69
C SER A 205 1.05 -15.36 10.31
N MET A 206 0.81 -16.67 10.10
CA MET A 206 0.29 -17.17 8.83
C MET A 206 -1.13 -16.68 8.55
N ILE A 207 -2.02 -16.63 9.55
CA ILE A 207 -3.38 -16.16 9.32
C ILE A 207 -3.45 -14.64 9.14
N VAL A 208 -2.64 -13.86 9.86
CA VAL A 208 -2.53 -12.41 9.67
C VAL A 208 -1.91 -12.11 8.30
N PHE A 209 -0.90 -12.87 7.87
CA PHE A 209 -0.39 -12.81 6.51
C PHE A 209 -1.50 -13.01 5.49
N LEU A 210 -2.33 -14.07 5.64
CA LEU A 210 -3.41 -14.35 4.70
C LEU A 210 -4.46 -13.23 4.67
N VAL A 211 -4.79 -12.64 5.81
CA VAL A 211 -5.69 -11.47 5.88
C VAL A 211 -5.10 -10.29 5.12
N CYS A 212 -3.82 -9.97 5.32
CA CYS A 212 -3.15 -8.89 4.60
C CYS A 212 -3.04 -9.20 3.10
N PHE A 213 -2.72 -10.44 2.72
CA PHE A 213 -2.65 -10.89 1.34
C PHE A 213 -3.99 -10.70 0.61
N CYS A 214 -5.08 -11.14 1.24
CA CYS A 214 -6.42 -10.94 0.70
C CYS A 214 -6.81 -9.46 0.62
N LEU A 215 -6.42 -8.64 1.60
CA LEU A 215 -6.68 -7.20 1.59
C LEU A 215 -5.99 -6.52 0.40
N PHE A 216 -4.73 -6.81 0.17
CA PHE A 216 -4.01 -6.32 -1.00
C PHE A 216 -4.60 -6.86 -2.29
N GLY A 217 -4.95 -8.14 -2.33
CA GLY A 217 -5.61 -8.79 -3.47
C GLY A 217 -6.98 -8.20 -3.82
N ALA A 218 -7.74 -7.76 -2.82
CA ALA A 218 -9.04 -7.12 -3.01
C ALA A 218 -8.94 -5.67 -3.55
N ASN A 219 -7.82 -5.01 -3.35
CA ASN A 219 -7.68 -3.58 -3.67
C ASN A 219 -6.85 -3.30 -4.92
N TRP A 220 -5.73 -4.00 -5.09
CA TRP A 220 -4.74 -3.64 -6.09
C TRP A 220 -5.12 -3.93 -7.55
N PRO A 221 -5.96 -4.92 -7.89
CA PRO A 221 -6.43 -5.06 -9.26
C PRO A 221 -7.07 -3.78 -9.79
N ILE A 222 -7.94 -3.15 -8.99
CA ILE A 222 -8.62 -1.90 -9.39
C ILE A 222 -7.64 -0.73 -9.34
N ASN A 223 -6.95 -0.51 -8.22
CA ASN A 223 -6.05 0.63 -8.08
C ASN A 223 -4.92 0.64 -9.14
N GLY A 224 -4.37 -0.53 -9.48
CA GLY A 224 -3.26 -0.64 -10.40
C GLY A 224 -3.67 -0.68 -11.88
N LEU A 225 -4.78 -1.34 -12.22
CA LEU A 225 -5.11 -1.61 -13.61
C LEU A 225 -6.29 -0.81 -14.16
N LEU A 226 -7.07 -0.15 -13.30
CA LEU A 226 -8.21 0.65 -13.75
C LEU A 226 -7.80 1.82 -14.67
N PRO A 227 -6.69 2.56 -14.43
CA PRO A 227 -6.23 3.59 -15.37
C PRO A 227 -5.99 3.03 -16.77
N SER A 228 -5.32 1.87 -16.88
CA SER A 228 -5.08 1.20 -18.16
C SER A 228 -6.38 0.72 -18.80
N TYR A 229 -7.29 0.12 -18.01
CA TYR A 229 -8.60 -0.29 -18.49
C TYR A 229 -9.40 0.88 -19.10
N LEU A 230 -9.41 2.04 -18.45
CA LEU A 230 -10.09 3.23 -18.95
C LEU A 230 -9.43 3.78 -20.21
N ALA A 231 -8.10 3.81 -20.27
CA ALA A 231 -7.34 4.25 -21.43
C ALA A 231 -7.60 3.33 -22.66
N ASP A 232 -7.56 2.01 -22.47
CA ASP A 232 -7.84 1.02 -23.52
C ASP A 232 -9.30 1.12 -24.05
N ASN A 233 -10.22 1.64 -23.24
CA ASN A 233 -11.60 1.93 -23.64
C ASN A 233 -11.81 3.36 -24.20
N GLY A 234 -10.72 4.08 -24.51
CA GLY A 234 -10.77 5.38 -25.17
C GLY A 234 -11.15 6.56 -24.27
N VAL A 235 -11.05 6.41 -22.96
CA VAL A 235 -11.24 7.52 -22.01
C VAL A 235 -10.00 8.40 -22.05
N ASN A 236 -10.17 9.71 -22.18
CA ASN A 236 -9.02 10.63 -22.24
C ASN A 236 -8.31 10.78 -20.89
N THR A 237 -7.04 11.15 -20.92
CA THR A 237 -6.14 11.25 -19.77
C THR A 237 -6.67 12.20 -18.69
N VAL A 238 -7.29 13.31 -19.05
CA VAL A 238 -7.85 14.29 -18.10
C VAL A 238 -8.98 13.66 -17.28
N VAL A 239 -9.87 12.90 -17.94
CA VAL A 239 -10.98 12.20 -17.27
C VAL A 239 -10.42 11.09 -16.37
N ILE A 240 -9.44 10.32 -16.84
CA ILE A 240 -8.76 9.29 -16.02
C ILE A 240 -8.16 9.92 -14.78
N SER A 241 -7.40 11.00 -14.92
CA SER A 241 -6.79 11.73 -13.79
C SER A 241 -7.83 12.21 -12.78
N THR A 242 -8.97 12.72 -13.27
CA THR A 242 -10.09 13.16 -12.43
C THR A 242 -10.71 11.97 -11.67
N LEU A 243 -10.96 10.85 -12.35
CA LEU A 243 -11.52 9.65 -11.73
C LEU A 243 -10.58 9.06 -10.67
N MET A 244 -9.26 9.03 -10.95
CA MET A 244 -8.28 8.57 -9.98
C MET A 244 -8.14 9.51 -8.79
N THR A 245 -8.30 10.81 -8.98
CA THR A 245 -8.37 11.79 -7.89
C THR A 245 -9.60 11.56 -7.01
N ILE A 246 -10.76 11.31 -7.61
CA ILE A 246 -12.00 10.98 -6.90
C ILE A 246 -11.81 9.68 -6.08
N ALA A 247 -11.17 8.68 -6.67
CA ALA A 247 -10.80 7.44 -5.98
C ALA A 247 -9.88 7.69 -4.77
N GLY A 248 -8.86 8.53 -4.95
CA GLY A 248 -7.94 8.94 -3.87
C GLY A 248 -8.66 9.69 -2.74
N LEU A 249 -9.58 10.60 -3.07
CA LEU A 249 -10.43 11.30 -2.09
C LEU A 249 -11.34 10.33 -1.33
N GLY A 250 -11.89 9.32 -2.01
CA GLY A 250 -12.64 8.24 -1.38
C GLY A 250 -11.79 7.49 -0.35
N THR A 251 -10.57 7.10 -0.73
CA THR A 251 -9.62 6.42 0.19
C THR A 251 -9.29 7.31 1.39
N LEU A 252 -8.93 8.56 1.15
CA LEU A 252 -8.54 9.51 2.19
C LEU A 252 -9.66 9.70 3.23
N THR A 253 -10.86 10.01 2.77
CA THR A 253 -12.02 10.23 3.64
C THR A 253 -12.48 8.94 4.31
N GLY A 254 -12.44 7.82 3.59
CA GLY A 254 -12.73 6.49 4.13
C GLY A 254 -11.77 6.07 5.24
N THR A 255 -10.47 6.27 5.05
CA THR A 255 -9.45 5.96 6.06
C THR A 255 -9.70 6.72 7.36
N ILE A 256 -10.01 8.02 7.27
CA ILE A 256 -10.36 8.84 8.43
C ILE A 256 -11.65 8.31 9.07
N PHE A 257 -12.71 8.10 8.29
CA PHE A 257 -14.00 7.63 8.79
C PHE A 257 -13.90 6.29 9.50
N PHE A 258 -13.25 5.29 8.86
CA PHE A 258 -13.10 3.96 9.46
C PHE A 258 -12.17 3.95 10.67
N GLY A 259 -11.23 4.90 10.80
CA GLY A 259 -10.48 5.12 12.04
C GLY A 259 -11.39 5.40 13.22
N PHE A 260 -12.38 6.31 13.07
CA PHE A 260 -13.37 6.59 14.09
C PHE A 260 -14.37 5.44 14.33
N VAL A 261 -14.81 4.78 13.24
CA VAL A 261 -15.72 3.63 13.32
C VAL A 261 -15.06 2.46 14.04
N GLY A 262 -13.78 2.19 13.74
CA GLY A 262 -13.00 1.14 14.40
C GLY A 262 -12.87 1.33 15.91
N ASP A 263 -12.73 2.56 16.38
CA ASP A 263 -12.72 2.87 17.82
C ASP A 263 -14.09 2.62 18.49
N LYS A 264 -15.20 2.85 17.76
CA LYS A 264 -16.56 2.71 18.30
C LYS A 264 -17.09 1.28 18.32
N ILE A 265 -16.96 0.54 17.20
CA ILE A 265 -17.56 -0.79 17.03
C ILE A 265 -16.52 -1.93 17.04
N GLY A 266 -15.24 -1.58 17.13
CA GLY A 266 -14.11 -2.50 17.06
C GLY A 266 -13.62 -2.75 15.63
N VAL A 267 -12.30 -2.96 15.51
CA VAL A 267 -11.59 -3.07 14.22
C VAL A 267 -12.19 -4.16 13.31
N LYS A 268 -12.46 -5.35 13.84
CA LYS A 268 -12.99 -6.49 13.05
C LYS A 268 -14.36 -6.18 12.44
N LYS A 269 -15.27 -5.63 13.22
CA LYS A 269 -16.61 -5.26 12.74
C LYS A 269 -16.54 -4.16 11.68
N ALA A 270 -15.68 -3.16 11.90
CA ALA A 270 -15.46 -2.09 10.94
C ALA A 270 -14.92 -2.63 9.60
N PHE A 271 -13.98 -3.60 9.63
CA PHE A 271 -13.52 -4.29 8.42
C PHE A 271 -14.68 -4.95 7.65
N VAL A 272 -15.47 -5.77 8.34
CA VAL A 272 -16.58 -6.50 7.71
C VAL A 272 -17.63 -5.55 7.13
N VAL A 273 -17.99 -4.50 7.87
CA VAL A 273 -18.93 -3.47 7.39
C VAL A 273 -18.39 -2.79 6.14
N GLY A 274 -17.12 -2.35 6.14
CA GLY A 274 -16.51 -1.71 4.99
C GLY A 274 -16.50 -2.61 3.75
N LEU A 275 -16.13 -3.89 3.93
CA LEU A 275 -16.08 -4.85 2.82
C LEU A 275 -17.47 -5.18 2.26
N ILE A 276 -18.48 -5.40 3.12
CA ILE A 276 -19.85 -5.68 2.64
C ILE A 276 -20.41 -4.47 1.90
N THR A 277 -20.24 -3.28 2.45
CA THR A 277 -20.73 -2.06 1.80
C THR A 277 -20.00 -1.75 0.49
N SER A 278 -18.76 -2.22 0.32
CA SER A 278 -18.01 -2.01 -0.92
C SER A 278 -18.66 -2.68 -2.14
N PHE A 279 -19.39 -3.77 -1.96
CA PHE A 279 -20.10 -4.44 -3.08
C PHE A 279 -21.20 -3.59 -3.70
N ILE A 280 -21.79 -2.64 -2.94
CA ILE A 280 -22.79 -1.69 -3.46
C ILE A 280 -22.19 -0.86 -4.61
N PHE A 281 -20.91 -0.55 -4.53
CA PHE A 281 -20.20 0.28 -5.51
C PHE A 281 -19.43 -0.55 -6.53
N LEU A 282 -18.92 -1.71 -6.11
CA LEU A 282 -18.15 -2.61 -6.96
C LEU A 282 -19.02 -3.23 -8.07
N CYS A 283 -20.20 -3.73 -7.70
CA CYS A 283 -21.07 -4.40 -8.67
C CYS A 283 -21.46 -3.49 -9.86
N PRO A 284 -21.96 -2.26 -9.65
CA PRO A 284 -22.32 -1.40 -10.78
C PRO A 284 -21.10 -0.88 -11.56
N LEU A 285 -19.93 -0.72 -10.95
CA LEU A 285 -18.75 -0.10 -11.56
C LEU A 285 -18.40 -0.70 -12.94
N PHE A 286 -18.46 -2.02 -13.08
CA PHE A 286 -18.08 -2.73 -14.30
C PHE A 286 -19.24 -3.01 -15.26
N PHE A 287 -20.49 -2.69 -14.87
CA PHE A 287 -21.67 -2.79 -15.71
C PHE A 287 -22.13 -1.43 -16.29
N ILE A 288 -21.50 -0.34 -15.84
CA ILE A 288 -21.76 1.01 -16.34
C ILE A 288 -20.94 1.26 -17.61
N SER A 289 -21.52 1.96 -18.57
CA SER A 289 -20.77 2.40 -19.75
C SER A 289 -19.62 3.32 -19.33
N VAL A 290 -18.42 3.08 -19.85
CA VAL A 290 -17.22 3.92 -19.63
C VAL A 290 -17.44 5.38 -20.05
N LYS A 291 -18.43 5.67 -20.88
CA LYS A 291 -18.82 7.04 -21.28
C LYS A 291 -19.48 7.84 -20.15
N ASN A 292 -20.04 7.17 -19.13
CA ASN A 292 -20.66 7.84 -17.99
C ASN A 292 -19.65 8.07 -16.85
N SER A 293 -18.75 9.03 -17.06
CA SER A 293 -17.66 9.33 -16.10
C SER A 293 -18.19 9.78 -14.73
N SER A 294 -19.32 10.46 -14.65
CA SER A 294 -19.90 10.91 -13.37
C SER A 294 -20.33 9.72 -12.50
N LEU A 295 -21.00 8.73 -13.09
CA LEU A 295 -21.46 7.55 -12.36
C LEU A 295 -20.27 6.63 -11.99
N ILE A 296 -19.28 6.49 -12.89
CA ILE A 296 -18.03 5.80 -12.59
C ILE A 296 -17.32 6.49 -11.41
N GLY A 297 -17.24 7.81 -11.41
CA GLY A 297 -16.64 8.58 -10.32
C GLY A 297 -17.32 8.35 -8.98
N LEU A 298 -18.66 8.31 -8.95
CA LEU A 298 -19.44 7.99 -7.75
C LEU A 298 -19.15 6.58 -7.23
N CYS A 299 -19.15 5.58 -8.12
CA CYS A 299 -18.85 4.20 -7.77
C CYS A 299 -17.41 4.05 -7.27
N LEU A 300 -16.44 4.71 -7.91
CA LEU A 300 -15.05 4.71 -7.48
C LEU A 300 -14.86 5.36 -6.11
N PHE A 301 -15.48 6.53 -5.88
CA PHE A 301 -15.44 7.17 -4.58
C PHE A 301 -15.96 6.24 -3.50
N GLY A 302 -17.16 5.67 -3.67
CA GLY A 302 -17.79 4.79 -2.70
C GLY A 302 -17.01 3.49 -2.48
N LEU A 303 -16.48 2.90 -3.55
CA LEU A 303 -15.65 1.69 -3.48
C LEU A 303 -14.36 1.95 -2.70
N MET A 304 -13.64 3.02 -3.03
CA MET A 304 -12.40 3.35 -2.37
C MET A 304 -12.61 3.82 -0.92
N PHE A 305 -13.70 4.52 -0.65
CA PHE A 305 -14.10 4.90 0.71
C PHE A 305 -14.33 3.67 1.59
N THR A 306 -15.01 2.64 1.08
CA THR A 306 -15.40 1.47 1.87
C THR A 306 -14.34 0.36 1.86
N ASN A 307 -13.77 0.02 0.72
CA ASN A 307 -12.83 -1.08 0.56
C ASN A 307 -11.40 -0.69 0.96
N LEU A 308 -10.86 0.39 0.39
CA LEU A 308 -9.49 0.83 0.71
C LEU A 308 -9.45 1.70 1.98
N GLY A 309 -10.56 2.37 2.32
CA GLY A 309 -10.66 3.15 3.57
C GLY A 309 -10.39 2.34 4.83
N ILE A 310 -10.76 1.04 4.85
CA ILE A 310 -10.44 0.16 5.98
C ILE A 310 -8.93 -0.12 6.15
N ALA A 311 -8.08 0.20 5.18
CA ALA A 311 -6.63 0.01 5.30
C ALA A 311 -6.02 0.79 6.47
N GLY A 312 -6.63 1.91 6.89
CA GLY A 312 -6.22 2.65 8.09
C GLY A 312 -6.32 1.85 9.39
N LEU A 313 -7.12 0.79 9.42
CA LEU A 313 -7.28 -0.11 10.57
C LEU A 313 -6.23 -1.23 10.62
N VAL A 314 -5.50 -1.48 9.52
CA VAL A 314 -4.59 -2.63 9.41
C VAL A 314 -3.47 -2.62 10.46
N PRO A 315 -2.78 -1.51 10.72
CA PRO A 315 -1.77 -1.47 11.76
C PRO A 315 -2.36 -1.91 13.12
N LYS A 316 -3.48 -1.33 13.53
CA LYS A 316 -4.17 -1.70 14.78
C LYS A 316 -4.59 -3.17 14.78
N PHE A 317 -5.10 -3.67 13.65
CA PHE A 317 -5.47 -5.08 13.51
C PHE A 317 -4.26 -6.00 13.75
N ILE A 318 -3.10 -5.69 13.19
CA ILE A 318 -1.89 -6.49 13.39
C ILE A 318 -1.40 -6.38 14.83
N TYR A 319 -1.38 -5.16 15.40
CA TYR A 319 -0.97 -4.94 16.78
C TYR A 319 -1.73 -5.78 17.81
N ASP A 320 -3.02 -6.04 17.56
CA ASP A 320 -3.87 -6.80 18.48
C ASP A 320 -3.49 -8.29 18.58
N TYR A 321 -2.70 -8.82 17.63
CA TYR A 321 -2.30 -10.23 17.58
C TYR A 321 -0.84 -10.49 17.93
N PHE A 322 -0.01 -9.45 18.09
CA PHE A 322 1.39 -9.63 18.42
C PHE A 322 1.74 -9.01 19.78
N PRO A 323 2.51 -9.73 20.63
CA PRO A 323 3.02 -9.16 21.87
C PRO A 323 3.94 -7.97 21.58
N THR A 324 4.09 -7.05 22.54
CA THR A 324 4.80 -5.78 22.37
C THR A 324 6.19 -5.94 21.75
N LYS A 325 6.95 -6.98 22.15
CA LYS A 325 8.29 -7.28 21.62
C LYS A 325 8.31 -7.67 20.13
N LEU A 326 7.19 -8.12 19.56
CA LEU A 326 7.09 -8.59 18.17
C LEU A 326 6.23 -7.69 17.29
N ARG A 327 5.66 -6.60 17.83
CA ARG A 327 4.74 -5.73 17.08
C ARG A 327 5.40 -5.04 15.90
N GLY A 328 6.58 -4.46 16.09
CA GLY A 328 7.32 -3.82 15.01
C GLY A 328 7.68 -4.80 13.90
N LEU A 329 8.18 -5.98 14.28
CA LEU A 329 8.52 -7.04 13.33
C LEU A 329 7.25 -7.63 12.67
N GLY A 330 6.17 -7.85 13.43
CA GLY A 330 4.89 -8.32 12.92
C GLY A 330 4.30 -7.36 11.90
N THR A 331 4.29 -6.07 12.21
CA THR A 331 3.78 -5.03 11.30
C THR A 331 4.71 -4.85 10.09
N GLY A 332 6.03 -4.79 10.28
CA GLY A 332 6.98 -4.60 9.20
C GLY A 332 7.07 -5.81 8.27
N LEU A 333 7.18 -7.03 8.80
CA LEU A 333 7.40 -8.23 8.00
C LEU A 333 6.09 -8.86 7.50
N ILE A 334 5.13 -9.12 8.40
CA ILE A 334 3.90 -9.85 8.02
C ILE A 334 3.01 -9.01 7.10
N TYR A 335 2.88 -7.71 7.36
CA TYR A 335 2.19 -6.79 6.45
C TYR A 335 2.81 -6.78 5.06
N ASN A 336 4.14 -6.65 4.97
CA ASN A 336 4.84 -6.60 3.69
C ASN A 336 4.87 -7.96 2.97
N LEU A 337 4.87 -9.07 3.71
CA LEU A 337 4.59 -10.39 3.12
C LEU A 337 3.18 -10.42 2.51
N GLY A 338 2.18 -9.96 3.25
CA GLY A 338 0.81 -9.85 2.74
C GLY A 338 0.68 -8.96 1.52
N ALA A 339 1.52 -7.92 1.40
CA ALA A 339 1.53 -7.04 0.25
C ALA A 339 1.82 -7.75 -1.08
N THR A 340 2.41 -8.96 -1.08
CA THR A 340 2.57 -9.78 -2.30
C THR A 340 1.23 -10.14 -2.96
N GLY A 341 0.11 -10.09 -2.23
CA GLY A 341 -1.24 -10.16 -2.80
C GLY A 341 -1.53 -9.03 -3.80
N GLY A 342 -0.90 -7.87 -3.61
CA GLY A 342 -0.97 -6.74 -4.54
C GLY A 342 -0.27 -6.97 -5.88
N MET A 343 0.58 -7.99 -5.98
CA MET A 343 1.10 -8.48 -7.26
C MET A 343 0.27 -9.65 -7.79
N ALA A 344 0.01 -10.63 -6.93
CA ALA A 344 -0.67 -11.87 -7.35
C ALA A 344 -2.04 -11.59 -7.96
N ALA A 345 -2.83 -10.71 -7.37
CA ALA A 345 -4.19 -10.44 -7.82
C ALA A 345 -4.26 -9.66 -9.15
N PRO A 346 -3.51 -8.56 -9.40
CA PRO A 346 -3.45 -7.93 -10.71
C PRO A 346 -2.94 -8.86 -11.81
N VAL A 347 -1.89 -9.66 -11.53
CA VAL A 347 -1.37 -10.65 -12.49
C VAL A 347 -2.44 -11.69 -12.84
N LEU A 348 -3.17 -12.20 -11.82
CA LEU A 348 -4.29 -13.12 -12.04
C LEU A 348 -5.40 -12.46 -12.86
N ALA A 349 -5.77 -11.20 -12.55
CA ALA A 349 -6.77 -10.47 -13.32
C ALA A 349 -6.35 -10.28 -14.78
N THR A 350 -5.08 -9.92 -15.02
CA THR A 350 -4.54 -9.79 -16.38
C THR A 350 -4.51 -11.13 -17.13
N TYR A 351 -4.18 -12.23 -16.44
CA TYR A 351 -4.21 -13.56 -17.06
C TYR A 351 -5.64 -13.96 -17.47
N ILE A 352 -6.61 -13.79 -16.57
CA ILE A 352 -8.03 -14.08 -16.83
C ILE A 352 -8.60 -13.15 -17.91
N SER A 353 -8.06 -11.95 -18.08
CA SER A 353 -8.55 -10.98 -19.05
C SER A 353 -8.46 -11.44 -20.50
N GLY A 354 -7.56 -12.36 -20.77
CA GLY A 354 -7.47 -13.01 -22.08
C GLY A 354 -8.72 -13.83 -22.48
N TYR A 355 -9.57 -14.20 -21.49
CA TYR A 355 -10.79 -14.97 -21.70
C TYR A 355 -12.06 -14.12 -21.59
N TYR A 356 -12.11 -13.16 -20.66
CA TYR A 356 -13.34 -12.45 -20.28
C TYR A 356 -13.24 -10.92 -20.44
N GLY A 357 -12.09 -10.41 -20.89
CA GLY A 357 -11.79 -8.99 -20.90
C GLY A 357 -11.42 -8.43 -19.52
N LEU A 358 -10.71 -7.29 -19.54
CA LEU A 358 -10.08 -6.76 -18.31
C LEU A 358 -11.09 -6.33 -17.25
N GLY A 359 -12.21 -5.69 -17.64
CA GLY A 359 -13.22 -5.22 -16.69
C GLY A 359 -13.85 -6.35 -15.88
N VAL A 360 -14.28 -7.43 -16.54
CA VAL A 360 -14.86 -8.63 -15.89
C VAL A 360 -13.84 -9.30 -15.00
N SER A 361 -12.59 -9.37 -15.43
CA SER A 361 -11.50 -10.00 -14.65
C SER A 361 -11.18 -9.22 -13.39
N LEU A 362 -11.14 -7.89 -13.44
CA LEU A 362 -10.98 -7.03 -12.28
C LEU A 362 -12.12 -7.25 -11.27
N PHE A 363 -13.36 -7.34 -11.76
CA PHE A 363 -14.52 -7.63 -10.92
C PHE A 363 -14.38 -8.99 -10.22
N ILE A 364 -14.16 -10.08 -10.98
CA ILE A 364 -14.06 -11.45 -10.43
C ILE A 364 -12.99 -11.55 -9.36
N VAL A 365 -11.79 -11.05 -9.65
CA VAL A 365 -10.66 -11.16 -8.73
C VAL A 365 -10.89 -10.34 -7.47
N THR A 366 -11.38 -9.11 -7.59
CA THR A 366 -11.71 -8.26 -6.44
C THR A 366 -12.79 -8.88 -5.56
N VAL A 367 -13.86 -9.44 -6.16
CA VAL A 367 -14.93 -10.15 -5.43
C VAL A 367 -14.38 -11.37 -4.69
N ALA A 368 -13.56 -12.19 -5.35
CA ALA A 368 -13.02 -13.41 -4.75
C ALA A 368 -12.17 -13.10 -3.50
N PHE A 369 -11.24 -12.14 -3.60
CA PHE A 369 -10.39 -11.76 -2.47
C PHE A 369 -11.19 -11.05 -1.36
N SER A 370 -12.17 -10.19 -1.71
CA SER A 370 -13.04 -9.53 -0.73
C SER A 370 -13.91 -10.53 0.02
N ALA A 371 -14.48 -11.52 -0.67
CA ALA A 371 -15.28 -12.58 -0.05
C ALA A 371 -14.44 -13.43 0.92
N LEU A 372 -13.22 -13.83 0.50
CA LEU A 372 -12.32 -14.58 1.37
C LEU A 372 -11.93 -13.76 2.61
N LEU A 373 -11.67 -12.45 2.45
CA LEU A 373 -11.35 -11.56 3.55
C LEU A 373 -12.53 -11.41 4.52
N ILE A 374 -13.77 -11.31 4.02
CA ILE A 374 -14.99 -11.29 4.85
C ILE A 374 -15.12 -12.59 5.65
N LEU A 375 -14.86 -13.75 5.03
CA LEU A 375 -14.89 -15.04 5.73
C LEU A 375 -13.83 -15.10 6.84
N LEU A 376 -12.59 -14.70 6.55
CA LEU A 376 -11.49 -14.74 7.51
C LEU A 376 -11.76 -13.84 8.72
N VAL A 377 -12.18 -12.61 8.50
CA VAL A 377 -12.36 -11.60 9.56
C VAL A 377 -13.75 -11.73 10.21
N GLY A 378 -14.80 -12.00 9.41
CA GLY A 378 -16.17 -12.12 9.89
C GLY A 378 -16.39 -13.30 10.83
N PHE A 379 -15.80 -14.46 10.52
CA PHE A 379 -15.81 -15.62 11.41
C PHE A 379 -14.75 -15.55 12.54
N ASP A 380 -14.05 -14.44 12.65
CA ASP A 380 -12.99 -14.21 13.65
C ASP A 380 -11.94 -15.33 13.70
N ILE A 381 -11.54 -15.83 12.51
CA ILE A 381 -10.52 -16.90 12.41
C ILE A 381 -9.21 -16.48 13.07
N PRO A 382 -8.68 -15.23 12.86
CA PRO A 382 -7.49 -14.77 13.55
C PRO A 382 -7.64 -14.79 15.09
N GLY A 383 -8.77 -14.35 15.63
CA GLY A 383 -9.01 -14.34 17.08
C GLY A 383 -9.10 -15.75 17.67
N LYS A 384 -9.73 -16.70 16.96
CA LYS A 384 -9.80 -18.11 17.39
C LYS A 384 -8.41 -18.74 17.42
N ILE A 385 -7.59 -18.53 16.39
CA ILE A 385 -6.22 -19.05 16.32
C ILE A 385 -5.33 -18.41 17.38
N TYR A 386 -5.47 -17.10 17.63
CA TYR A 386 -4.73 -16.40 18.68
C TYR A 386 -5.00 -17.02 20.06
N LYS A 387 -6.27 -17.22 20.42
CA LYS A 387 -6.64 -17.85 21.68
C LYS A 387 -6.03 -19.26 21.85
N LEU A 388 -6.03 -20.06 20.77
CA LEU A 388 -5.42 -21.39 20.77
C LEU A 388 -3.89 -21.35 20.88
N SER A 389 -3.23 -20.30 20.39
CA SER A 389 -1.77 -20.15 20.45
C SER A 389 -1.28 -19.66 21.81
N VAL A 390 -2.11 -18.89 22.55
CA VAL A 390 -1.80 -18.36 23.89
C VAL A 390 -2.16 -19.37 24.99
N ALA A 391 -3.12 -20.27 24.73
CA ALA A 391 -3.54 -21.31 25.67
C ALA A 391 -2.60 -22.53 25.75
N LYS A 392 -1.61 -22.61 24.86
CA LYS A 392 -0.51 -23.61 24.84
C LYS A 392 0.79 -23.01 25.33
#